data_a2223eeaeeee883bf3c5663a2184e7a0
#
_entry.id   a2223eeaeeee883bf3c5663a2184e7a0
#
_cell.length_a   1.000
_cell.length_b   1.000
_cell.length_c   1.000
_cell.angle_alpha   90.00
_cell.angle_beta   90.00
_cell.angle_gamma   90.00
#
_symmetry.space_group_name_H-M   'P 1'
#
loop_
_entity.id
_entity.type
_entity.pdbx_description
1 polymer ?
#
loop_
_entity_poly.entity_id
_entity_poly.type
_entity_poly.pdbx_seq_one_letter_code
_entity_poly.pdbx_strand_id
1 'polypeptide(L)'
;MMVYTKNLILVCTGRDTTKAASLGMPVLQLCLGISQSGALQRLKVSAVQRHCLLGVTDPPQAINFCSAERIAADLVFEARRTEAPGVFADFEHDTPLNRRLLAAFDEALYDADIPLYVPLECGRTLSHAILTVSTAISGGSLTEYISSLQGIYSAARIAAFLQPVSQDFTLPL
;
A
#
# COMPACT_ATOMS: atom_id res chain seq x y z
N MET A 1 19.87 14.38 -13.88
CA MET A 1 19.52 12.95 -14.03
C MET A 1 18.04 12.80 -13.64
N MET A 2 17.18 12.50 -14.60
CA MET A 2 15.75 12.27 -14.31
C MET A 2 15.61 10.93 -13.62
N VAL A 3 15.14 10.93 -12.39
CA VAL A 3 14.82 9.72 -11.66
C VAL A 3 13.39 9.32 -12.02
N TYR A 4 13.25 8.28 -12.84
CA TYR A 4 11.95 7.71 -13.14
C TYR A 4 11.61 6.65 -12.10
N THR A 5 10.66 6.95 -11.22
CA THR A 5 9.94 5.88 -10.52
C THR A 5 8.89 5.35 -11.48
N LYS A 6 8.96 4.09 -11.85
CA LYS A 6 7.95 3.46 -12.70
C LYS A 6 6.58 3.30 -12.00
N ASN A 7 6.54 3.52 -10.69
CA ASN A 7 5.37 3.24 -9.85
C ASN A 7 4.93 4.52 -9.14
N LEU A 8 4.06 5.29 -9.81
CA LEU A 8 3.31 6.37 -9.16
C LEU A 8 1.95 5.83 -8.73
N ILE A 9 1.62 6.00 -7.46
CA ILE A 9 0.34 5.57 -6.89
C ILE A 9 -0.39 6.79 -6.38
N LEU A 10 -1.61 6.98 -6.84
CA LEU A 10 -2.48 8.05 -6.38
C LEU A 10 -3.33 7.55 -5.21
N VAL A 11 -3.17 8.17 -4.05
CA VAL A 11 -4.02 7.92 -2.88
C VAL A 11 -5.23 8.83 -2.95
N CYS A 12 -6.37 8.28 -3.27
CA CYS A 12 -7.65 8.99 -3.18
C CYS A 12 -8.35 8.63 -1.88
N THR A 13 -8.50 9.61 -1.01
CA THR A 13 -9.39 9.52 0.15
C THR A 13 -10.74 10.15 -0.25
N GLY A 14 -11.80 9.34 -0.40
CA GLY A 14 -13.14 9.85 -0.65
C GLY A 14 -13.75 9.49 -2.00
N ARG A 15 -14.78 10.25 -2.39
CA ARG A 15 -15.75 9.89 -3.45
C ARG A 15 -15.26 10.01 -4.91
N ASP A 16 -14.07 10.57 -5.16
CA ASP A 16 -13.60 10.89 -6.52
C ASP A 16 -12.57 9.92 -7.10
N THR A 17 -12.87 8.63 -7.05
CA THR A 17 -12.05 7.60 -7.73
C THR A 17 -12.15 7.70 -9.26
N THR A 18 -13.20 8.31 -9.79
CA THR A 18 -13.45 8.43 -11.24
C THR A 18 -12.43 9.32 -11.94
N LYS A 19 -12.08 10.44 -11.31
CA LYS A 19 -11.08 11.38 -11.85
C LYS A 19 -9.68 10.78 -11.85
N ALA A 20 -9.32 10.04 -10.81
CA ALA A 20 -8.03 9.38 -10.70
C ALA A 20 -7.87 8.23 -11.71
N ALA A 21 -8.93 7.45 -11.93
CA ALA A 21 -8.95 6.40 -12.95
C ALA A 21 -8.74 6.97 -14.37
N SER A 22 -9.22 8.19 -14.65
CA SER A 22 -9.01 8.85 -15.94
C SER A 22 -7.55 9.23 -16.22
N LEU A 23 -6.71 9.29 -15.19
CA LEU A 23 -5.28 9.58 -15.29
C LEU A 23 -4.43 8.34 -15.56
N GLY A 24 -5.03 7.15 -15.62
CA GLY A 24 -4.32 5.89 -15.86
C GLY A 24 -3.37 5.47 -14.72
N MET A 25 -3.50 6.10 -13.54
CA MET A 25 -2.71 5.74 -12.36
C MET A 25 -3.46 4.76 -11.46
N PRO A 26 -2.78 3.84 -10.78
CA PRO A 26 -3.41 2.99 -9.78
C PRO A 26 -4.04 3.82 -8.66
N VAL A 27 -5.29 3.52 -8.33
CA VAL A 27 -6.04 4.17 -7.26
C VAL A 27 -6.05 3.27 -6.04
N LEU A 28 -5.69 3.80 -4.89
CA LEU A 28 -5.77 3.08 -3.62
C LEU A 28 -7.14 3.27 -2.96
N GLN A 29 -7.75 2.17 -2.55
CA GLN A 29 -8.93 2.18 -1.72
C GLN A 29 -8.63 1.51 -0.37
N LEU A 30 -8.63 2.29 0.72
CA LEU A 30 -8.53 1.75 2.08
C LEU A 30 -9.87 1.10 2.45
N CYS A 31 -9.97 -0.20 2.32
CA CYS A 31 -11.23 -0.92 2.43
C CYS A 31 -11.19 -2.16 3.32
N LEU A 32 -10.01 -2.55 3.77
CA LEU A 32 -9.80 -3.73 4.60
C LEU A 32 -9.17 -3.34 5.94
N GLY A 33 -9.50 -4.11 6.96
CA GLY A 33 -8.89 -4.03 8.29
C GLY A 33 -8.80 -5.42 8.89
N ILE A 34 -8.13 -5.51 10.04
CA ILE A 34 -8.02 -6.75 10.81
C ILE A 34 -8.81 -6.56 12.09
N SER A 35 -9.74 -7.49 12.37
CA SER A 35 -10.58 -7.44 13.56
C SER A 35 -9.79 -7.85 14.82
N GLN A 36 -10.34 -7.54 16.00
CA GLN A 36 -9.79 -8.03 17.27
C GLN A 36 -9.78 -9.57 17.38
N SER A 37 -10.64 -10.25 16.63
CA SER A 37 -10.64 -11.72 16.54
C SER A 37 -9.59 -12.29 15.60
N GLY A 38 -8.78 -11.44 14.95
CA GLY A 38 -7.74 -11.86 14.01
C GLY A 38 -8.27 -12.30 12.64
N ALA A 39 -9.36 -11.71 12.18
CA ALA A 39 -9.93 -11.98 10.86
C ALA A 39 -9.85 -10.74 9.97
N LEU A 40 -9.59 -10.95 8.68
CA LEU A 40 -9.72 -9.89 7.68
C LEU A 40 -11.19 -9.47 7.56
N GLN A 41 -11.45 -8.18 7.60
CA GLN A 41 -12.80 -7.62 7.51
C GLN A 41 -12.84 -6.41 6.58
N ARG A 42 -13.99 -6.18 5.97
CA ARG A 42 -14.23 -4.96 5.21
C ARG A 42 -14.57 -3.81 6.16
N LEU A 43 -13.92 -2.68 5.93
CA LEU A 43 -14.28 -1.44 6.59
C LEU A 43 -15.63 -0.93 6.04
N LYS A 44 -16.33 -0.11 6.84
CA LYS A 44 -17.57 0.56 6.39
C LYS A 44 -17.24 1.67 5.39
N VAL A 45 -16.80 1.29 4.22
CA VAL A 45 -16.60 2.18 3.08
C VAL A 45 -17.62 1.83 1.99
N SER A 46 -17.82 2.75 1.06
CA SER A 46 -18.53 2.45 -0.19
C SER A 46 -17.99 1.18 -0.84
N ALA A 47 -18.80 0.51 -1.64
CA ALA A 47 -18.47 -0.79 -2.24
C ALA A 47 -17.02 -0.85 -2.74
N VAL A 48 -16.34 -1.97 -2.47
CA VAL A 48 -14.98 -2.21 -2.97
C VAL A 48 -15.02 -2.16 -4.49
N GLN A 49 -14.27 -1.23 -5.06
CA GLN A 49 -14.20 -1.08 -6.51
C GLN A 49 -13.22 -2.10 -7.10
N ARG A 50 -13.57 -2.63 -8.27
CA ARG A 50 -12.66 -3.47 -9.04
C ARG A 50 -11.48 -2.66 -9.59
N HIS A 51 -10.36 -3.31 -9.77
CA HIS A 51 -9.14 -2.71 -10.33
C HIS A 51 -8.51 -1.59 -9.50
N CYS A 52 -8.94 -1.42 -8.24
CA CYS A 52 -8.23 -0.57 -7.29
C CYS A 52 -7.22 -1.37 -6.46
N LEU A 53 -6.14 -0.70 -6.03
CA LEU A 53 -5.26 -1.25 -5.00
C LEU A 53 -6.06 -1.42 -3.70
N LEU A 54 -6.00 -2.60 -3.11
CA LEU A 54 -6.65 -2.85 -1.83
C LEU A 54 -5.78 -2.33 -0.69
N GLY A 55 -6.28 -1.36 0.05
CA GLY A 55 -5.63 -0.88 1.27
C GLY A 55 -6.07 -1.67 2.49
N VAL A 56 -5.11 -2.13 3.27
CA VAL A 56 -5.30 -2.78 4.58
C VAL A 56 -4.75 -1.86 5.66
N THR A 57 -5.58 -1.50 6.63
CA THR A 57 -5.17 -0.64 7.74
C THR A 57 -4.49 -1.43 8.86
N ASP A 58 -3.74 -0.71 9.71
CA ASP A 58 -3.14 -1.26 10.92
C ASP A 58 -4.10 -2.15 11.71
N PRO A 59 -3.64 -3.29 12.23
CA PRO A 59 -4.43 -4.11 13.13
C PRO A 59 -4.63 -3.39 14.48
N PRO A 60 -5.67 -3.72 15.25
CA PRO A 60 -5.81 -3.22 16.61
C PRO A 60 -4.63 -3.68 17.47
N GLN A 61 -4.26 -2.87 18.47
CA GLN A 61 -3.09 -3.15 19.33
C GLN A 61 -3.18 -4.50 20.07
N ALA A 62 -4.39 -4.96 20.36
CA ALA A 62 -4.63 -6.25 20.98
C ALA A 62 -5.49 -7.12 20.06
N ILE A 63 -4.91 -8.24 19.63
CA ILE A 63 -5.62 -9.29 18.90
C ILE A 63 -5.62 -10.55 19.75
N ASN A 64 -6.80 -11.11 19.99
CA ASN A 64 -6.96 -12.29 20.85
C ASN A 64 -6.35 -13.55 20.22
N PHE A 65 -6.40 -13.64 18.89
CA PHE A 65 -5.81 -14.72 18.12
C PHE A 65 -5.41 -14.19 16.73
N CYS A 66 -4.20 -14.49 16.31
CA CYS A 66 -3.72 -14.09 14.99
C CYS A 66 -3.01 -15.26 14.31
N SER A 67 -3.62 -15.75 13.24
CA SER A 67 -2.91 -16.55 12.24
C SER A 67 -2.57 -15.62 11.08
N ALA A 68 -1.34 -15.17 11.02
CA ALA A 68 -0.87 -14.28 9.98
C ALA A 68 -1.01 -14.92 8.59
N GLU A 69 -0.75 -16.22 8.50
CA GLU A 69 -0.83 -17.00 7.27
C GLU A 69 -2.28 -17.10 6.76
N ARG A 70 -3.25 -17.24 7.67
CA ARG A 70 -4.66 -17.25 7.30
C ARG A 70 -5.12 -15.89 6.81
N ILE A 71 -4.75 -14.82 7.52
CA ILE A 71 -5.09 -13.45 7.10
C ILE A 71 -4.46 -13.15 5.73
N ALA A 72 -3.22 -13.59 5.48
CA ALA A 72 -2.57 -13.44 4.20
C ALA A 72 -3.29 -14.20 3.08
N ALA A 73 -3.76 -15.42 3.34
CA ALA A 73 -4.54 -16.19 2.37
C ALA A 73 -5.89 -15.52 2.06
N ASP A 74 -6.58 -15.00 3.07
CA ASP A 74 -7.84 -14.25 2.89
C ASP A 74 -7.58 -12.97 2.08
N LEU A 75 -6.45 -12.31 2.29
CA LEU A 75 -6.05 -11.11 1.55
C LEU A 75 -5.78 -11.41 0.07
N VAL A 76 -5.09 -12.51 -0.24
CA VAL A 76 -4.88 -12.99 -1.62
C VAL A 76 -6.22 -13.28 -2.29
N PHE A 77 -7.14 -13.94 -1.57
CA PHE A 77 -8.48 -14.22 -2.08
C PHE A 77 -9.24 -12.94 -2.43
N GLU A 78 -9.24 -11.94 -1.53
CA GLU A 78 -9.92 -10.66 -1.77
C GLU A 78 -9.27 -9.90 -2.94
N ALA A 79 -7.95 -9.89 -3.05
CA ALA A 79 -7.25 -9.23 -4.16
C ALA A 79 -7.62 -9.85 -5.52
N ARG A 80 -7.65 -11.18 -5.61
CA ARG A 80 -8.07 -11.90 -6.83
C ARG A 80 -9.54 -11.64 -7.16
N ARG A 81 -10.40 -11.69 -6.17
CA ARG A 81 -11.85 -11.48 -6.33
C ARG A 81 -12.18 -10.08 -6.88
N THR A 82 -11.41 -9.08 -6.49
CA THR A 82 -11.60 -7.69 -6.91
C THR A 82 -10.75 -7.31 -8.12
N GLU A 83 -9.95 -8.24 -8.65
CA GLU A 83 -9.00 -7.98 -9.74
C GLU A 83 -8.07 -6.81 -9.39
N ALA A 84 -7.65 -6.74 -8.12
CA ALA A 84 -6.79 -5.68 -7.65
C ALA A 84 -5.40 -5.79 -8.28
N PRO A 85 -4.83 -4.69 -8.78
CA PRO A 85 -3.48 -4.68 -9.33
C PRO A 85 -2.39 -4.79 -8.26
N GLY A 86 -2.76 -4.80 -6.99
CA GLY A 86 -1.88 -4.96 -5.85
C GLY A 86 -2.58 -4.67 -4.52
N VAL A 87 -1.83 -4.84 -3.45
CA VAL A 87 -2.27 -4.59 -2.07
C VAL A 87 -1.36 -3.55 -1.44
N PHE A 88 -1.92 -2.64 -0.68
CA PHE A 88 -1.20 -1.68 0.15
C PHE A 88 -1.47 -1.95 1.63
N ALA A 89 -0.45 -2.31 2.37
CA ALA A 89 -0.52 -2.41 3.82
C ALA A 89 -0.16 -1.06 4.44
N ASP A 90 -1.19 -0.30 4.82
CA ASP A 90 -1.06 1.02 5.47
C ASP A 90 -0.78 0.84 6.97
N PHE A 91 0.40 0.31 7.26
CA PHE A 91 0.83 0.05 8.62
C PHE A 91 1.77 1.18 9.08
N GLU A 92 1.31 1.93 10.07
CA GLU A 92 2.03 3.10 10.58
C GLU A 92 3.04 2.74 11.68
N HIS A 93 2.85 1.58 12.34
CA HIS A 93 3.62 1.21 13.51
C HIS A 93 4.48 -0.04 13.27
N ASP A 94 5.75 0.04 13.62
CA ASP A 94 6.66 -1.12 13.57
C ASP A 94 6.56 -1.96 14.85
N THR A 95 5.44 -2.68 14.99
CA THR A 95 5.20 -3.61 16.10
C THR A 95 5.58 -5.05 15.73
N PRO A 96 5.86 -5.94 16.72
CA PRO A 96 6.11 -7.36 16.44
C PRO A 96 4.94 -8.03 15.71
N LEU A 97 3.69 -7.63 16.00
CA LEU A 97 2.51 -8.12 15.31
C LEU A 97 2.52 -7.67 13.84
N ASN A 98 2.78 -6.38 13.58
CA ASN A 98 2.82 -5.84 12.22
C ASN A 98 3.93 -6.49 11.40
N ARG A 99 5.12 -6.67 11.95
CA ARG A 99 6.22 -7.38 11.27
C ARG A 99 5.84 -8.80 10.88
N ARG A 100 5.16 -9.53 11.77
CA ARG A 100 4.69 -10.89 11.49
C ARG A 100 3.63 -10.93 10.39
N LEU A 101 2.66 -10.01 10.43
CA LEU A 101 1.63 -9.90 9.41
C LEU A 101 2.24 -9.53 8.05
N LEU A 102 3.11 -8.51 8.03
CA LEU A 102 3.76 -8.06 6.80
C LEU A 102 4.63 -9.13 6.18
N ALA A 103 5.36 -9.93 6.98
CA ALA A 103 6.13 -11.05 6.47
C ALA A 103 5.24 -12.11 5.80
N ALA A 104 4.11 -12.46 6.42
CA ALA A 104 3.16 -13.39 5.83
C ALA A 104 2.50 -12.84 4.55
N PHE A 105 2.21 -11.53 4.52
CA PHE A 105 1.67 -10.86 3.32
C PHE A 105 2.69 -10.84 2.19
N ASP A 106 3.96 -10.55 2.49
CA ASP A 106 5.05 -10.49 1.50
C ASP A 106 5.23 -11.81 0.78
N GLU A 107 5.25 -12.91 1.52
CA GLU A 107 5.36 -14.27 1.00
C GLU A 107 4.11 -14.66 0.17
N ALA A 108 2.92 -14.58 0.78
CA ALA A 108 1.70 -15.07 0.16
C ALA A 108 1.30 -14.27 -1.10
N LEU A 109 1.50 -12.96 -1.10
CA LEU A 109 1.21 -12.12 -2.25
C LEU A 109 2.25 -12.30 -3.36
N TYR A 110 3.53 -12.47 -3.00
CA TYR A 110 4.57 -12.79 -3.96
C TYR A 110 4.30 -14.12 -4.69
N ASP A 111 3.94 -15.17 -3.94
CA ASP A 111 3.58 -16.46 -4.51
C ASP A 111 2.32 -16.40 -5.41
N ALA A 112 1.45 -15.43 -5.15
CA ALA A 112 0.25 -15.19 -5.93
C ALA A 112 0.45 -14.25 -7.13
N ASP A 113 1.67 -13.73 -7.34
CA ASP A 113 2.03 -12.72 -8.34
C ASP A 113 1.23 -11.42 -8.18
N ILE A 114 1.02 -10.99 -6.93
CA ILE A 114 0.31 -9.78 -6.56
C ILE A 114 1.29 -8.84 -5.85
N PRO A 115 1.57 -7.62 -6.37
CA PRO A 115 2.45 -6.68 -5.72
C PRO A 115 1.95 -6.26 -4.34
N LEU A 116 2.83 -6.29 -3.33
CA LEU A 116 2.60 -5.71 -2.02
C LEU A 116 3.33 -4.37 -1.90
N TYR A 117 2.60 -3.33 -1.54
CA TYR A 117 3.14 -2.00 -1.25
C TYR A 117 3.09 -1.76 0.26
N VAL A 118 4.19 -1.27 0.83
CA VAL A 118 4.34 -1.04 2.27
C VAL A 118 5.08 0.27 2.51
N PRO A 119 4.72 1.07 3.52
CA PRO A 119 5.51 2.22 3.93
C PRO A 119 6.98 1.82 4.18
N LEU A 120 7.91 2.67 3.74
CA LEU A 120 9.35 2.41 3.82
C LEU A 120 9.78 2.00 5.24
N GLU A 121 9.24 2.66 6.24
CA GLU A 121 9.59 2.44 7.66
C GLU A 121 9.27 1.02 8.12
N CYS A 122 8.14 0.46 7.67
CA CYS A 122 7.67 -0.87 8.04
C CYS A 122 8.17 -1.98 7.10
N GLY A 123 8.52 -1.63 5.86
CA GLY A 123 8.85 -2.59 4.80
C GLY A 123 10.32 -2.93 4.63
N ARG A 124 11.23 -2.32 5.40
CA ARG A 124 12.69 -2.45 5.17
C ARG A 124 13.23 -3.88 5.23
N THR A 125 12.62 -4.73 6.04
CA THR A 125 13.04 -6.12 6.24
C THR A 125 12.37 -7.12 5.30
N LEU A 126 11.40 -6.67 4.50
CA LEU A 126 10.67 -7.51 3.56
C LEU A 126 11.50 -7.77 2.29
N SER A 127 11.33 -8.95 1.71
CA SER A 127 12.15 -9.38 0.55
C SER A 127 11.57 -8.95 -0.79
N HIS A 128 10.25 -8.92 -0.91
CA HIS A 128 9.55 -8.76 -2.18
C HIS A 128 8.75 -7.45 -2.27
N ALA A 129 8.33 -6.89 -1.13
CA ALA A 129 7.48 -5.72 -1.07
C ALA A 129 8.08 -4.50 -1.77
N ILE A 130 7.21 -3.71 -2.38
CA ILE A 130 7.53 -2.40 -2.95
C ILE A 130 7.39 -1.36 -1.85
N LEU A 131 8.47 -0.62 -1.60
CA LEU A 131 8.55 0.36 -0.52
C LEU A 131 7.95 1.68 -1.00
N THR A 132 7.01 2.22 -0.25
CA THR A 132 6.33 3.46 -0.61
C THR A 132 6.88 4.66 0.15
N VAL A 133 6.99 5.76 -0.57
CA VAL A 133 7.46 7.05 -0.06
C VAL A 133 6.37 8.08 -0.26
N SER A 134 5.96 8.75 0.82
CA SER A 134 4.96 9.82 0.75
C SER A 134 5.57 11.11 0.18
N THR A 135 4.81 11.80 -0.67
CA THR A 135 5.17 13.14 -1.16
C THR A 135 5.05 14.23 -0.09
N ALA A 136 4.47 13.91 1.07
CA ALA A 136 4.31 14.84 2.19
C ALA A 136 5.59 15.05 3.02
N ILE A 137 6.75 14.52 2.59
CA ILE A 137 8.03 14.73 3.26
C ILE A 137 8.41 16.21 3.11
N SER A 138 8.26 16.94 4.20
CA SER A 138 8.60 18.34 4.28
C SER A 138 10.12 18.53 4.31
N GLY A 139 10.65 19.41 3.45
CA GLY A 139 11.99 19.97 3.57
C GLY A 139 13.06 19.48 2.60
N GLY A 140 12.75 18.61 1.66
CA GLY A 140 13.67 18.18 0.60
C GLY A 140 12.94 17.92 -0.73
N SER A 141 13.69 17.89 -1.81
CA SER A 141 13.15 17.45 -3.09
C SER A 141 12.83 15.94 -2.99
N LEU A 142 11.59 15.55 -3.35
CA LEU A 142 11.21 14.14 -3.46
C LEU A 142 12.20 13.37 -4.35
N THR A 143 12.70 14.00 -5.38
CA THR A 143 13.71 13.46 -6.30
C THR A 143 15.01 13.12 -5.59
N GLU A 144 15.52 14.00 -4.71
CA GLU A 144 16.75 13.75 -3.95
C GLU A 144 16.56 12.61 -2.96
N TYR A 145 15.40 12.57 -2.29
CA TYR A 145 15.08 11.50 -1.36
C TYR A 145 14.99 10.14 -2.07
N ILE A 146 14.27 10.06 -3.18
CA ILE A 146 14.19 8.82 -3.99
C ILE A 146 15.57 8.43 -4.50
N SER A 147 16.39 9.37 -4.94
CA SER A 147 17.76 9.10 -5.39
C SER A 147 18.63 8.50 -4.27
N SER A 148 18.49 8.99 -3.05
CA SER A 148 19.20 8.42 -1.90
C SER A 148 18.78 6.99 -1.59
N LEU A 149 17.49 6.67 -1.74
CA LEU A 149 16.96 5.32 -1.55
C LEU A 149 17.40 4.35 -2.65
N GLN A 150 17.56 4.82 -3.88
CA GLN A 150 18.04 3.99 -5.01
C GLN A 150 19.47 3.51 -4.83
N GLY A 151 20.26 4.13 -3.97
CA GLY A 151 21.57 3.62 -3.55
C GLY A 151 21.47 2.41 -2.63
N ILE A 152 20.31 2.17 -2.00
CA ILE A 152 20.08 1.09 -1.03
C ILE A 152 19.14 0.02 -1.61
N TYR A 153 18.10 0.44 -2.34
CA TYR A 153 17.07 -0.44 -2.91
C TYR A 153 17.04 -0.31 -4.42
N SER A 154 16.70 -1.38 -5.12
CA SER A 154 16.50 -1.29 -6.57
C SER A 154 15.32 -0.34 -6.89
N ALA A 155 15.40 0.36 -8.02
CA ALA A 155 14.35 1.26 -8.47
C ALA A 155 12.98 0.57 -8.64
N ALA A 156 12.97 -0.74 -8.91
CA ALA A 156 11.75 -1.55 -9.02
C ALA A 156 11.02 -1.74 -7.68
N ARG A 157 11.71 -1.53 -6.56
CA ARG A 157 11.17 -1.67 -5.20
C ARG A 157 10.73 -0.36 -4.55
N ILE A 158 10.75 0.75 -5.28
CA ILE A 158 10.38 2.06 -4.74
C ILE A 158 9.17 2.58 -5.50
N ALA A 159 8.13 2.97 -4.77
CA ALA A 159 6.95 3.64 -5.31
C ALA A 159 6.72 4.98 -4.60
N ALA A 160 6.34 6.00 -5.35
CA ALA A 160 5.97 7.29 -4.79
C ALA A 160 4.45 7.35 -4.60
N PHE A 161 4.04 7.78 -3.41
CA PHE A 161 2.65 8.04 -3.06
C PHE A 161 2.35 9.52 -3.27
N LEU A 162 1.39 9.80 -4.15
CA LEU A 162 0.85 11.14 -4.36
C LEU A 162 -0.40 11.30 -3.52
N GLN A 163 -0.33 12.12 -2.45
CA GLN A 163 -1.50 12.57 -1.74
C GLN A 163 -1.98 13.90 -2.33
N PRO A 164 -3.23 14.03 -2.76
CA PRO A 164 -3.78 15.30 -3.17
C PRO A 164 -3.83 16.26 -1.99
N VAL A 165 -3.15 17.40 -2.10
CA VAL A 165 -3.07 18.42 -1.03
C VAL A 165 -4.31 19.32 -1.01
N SER A 166 -5.13 19.32 -2.06
CA SER A 166 -6.39 20.07 -2.16
C SER A 166 -7.34 19.47 -3.18
N GLN A 167 -8.59 19.92 -3.16
CA GLN A 167 -9.65 19.50 -4.10
C GLN A 167 -9.36 19.87 -5.57
N ASP A 168 -8.38 20.72 -5.82
CA ASP A 168 -7.95 21.13 -7.16
C ASP A 168 -6.69 20.39 -7.56
N PHE A 169 -6.88 19.35 -8.37
CA PHE A 169 -5.80 18.60 -8.99
C PHE A 169 -5.10 19.46 -10.07
N THR A 170 -4.04 20.12 -9.71
CA THR A 170 -3.02 20.55 -10.66
C THR A 170 -1.80 19.66 -10.45
N LEU A 171 -1.63 18.66 -11.31
CA LEU A 171 -0.36 17.95 -11.41
C LEU A 171 0.71 18.96 -11.88
N PRO A 172 1.86 19.08 -11.20
CA PRO A 172 2.99 19.76 -11.80
C PRO A 172 3.42 18.96 -13.04
N LEU A 173 3.33 19.60 -14.18
CA LEU A 173 3.88 19.12 -15.44
C LEU A 173 5.41 19.10 -15.39
#